data_bbf9e867a0f1b1557a07282f6198d6c1
#
_entry.id   bbf9e867a0f1b1557a07282f6198d6c1
#
_cell.length_a   1.000
_cell.length_b   1.000
_cell.length_c   1.000
_cell.angle_alpha   90.00
_cell.angle_beta   90.00
_cell.angle_gamma   90.00
#
_symmetry.space_group_name_H-M   'P 1'
#
loop_
_entity.id
_entity.type
_entity.pdbx_description
1 polymer ?
#
loop_
_entity_poly.entity_id
_entity_poly.type
_entity_poly.pdbx_seq_one_letter_code
_entity_poly.pdbx_strand_id
1 'polypeptide(L)'
;MALAGLLAPNKMSLYDRLNLTKTSRKLQVPIWERINLDRPSKPRCQGCRSRIQTNWRVCSYCGWLIVGKNSEIRHCVWVNISGMIIDTEDNSTMLEVMADGLAKVFSAFRSVNVFLTSDPPDEKEWNQNFTHVYVFVDQQPVDYLGIASFRHGKVTDCAAVRIDQVLSASYRASLNLSQLSNLIANTITHEIGHTLGLDHSQLPTDVMHDGLDHGIHSLIPPSFHAEQMILMNNAIRKHKSSSR
;
A
#
# COMPACT_ATOMS: atom_id res chain seq x y z
N MET A 1 -28.65 -2.95 -7.04
CA MET A 1 -28.67 -2.40 -8.41
C MET A 1 -27.68 -1.26 -8.68
N ALA A 2 -26.81 -0.86 -7.76
CA ALA A 2 -26.06 0.40 -7.89
C ALA A 2 -24.55 0.27 -8.18
N LEU A 3 -23.94 -0.91 -8.18
CA LEU A 3 -22.50 -1.06 -8.43
C LEU A 3 -22.13 -1.38 -9.88
N ALA A 4 -23.07 -1.79 -10.71
CA ALA A 4 -22.81 -2.00 -12.15
C ALA A 4 -22.51 -0.68 -12.92
N GLY A 5 -22.83 0.48 -12.35
CA GLY A 5 -22.50 1.80 -12.89
C GLY A 5 -21.10 2.32 -12.55
N LEU A 6 -20.37 1.62 -11.66
CA LEU A 6 -19.05 2.07 -11.20
C LEU A 6 -17.90 1.71 -12.17
N LEU A 7 -18.19 0.92 -13.20
CA LEU A 7 -17.19 0.36 -14.11
C LEU A 7 -17.51 0.65 -15.59
N ALA A 8 -17.82 1.88 -15.93
CA ALA A 8 -18.02 2.24 -17.33
C ALA A 8 -16.68 2.39 -18.07
N PRO A 9 -16.56 1.91 -19.33
CA PRO A 9 -15.32 1.97 -20.09
C PRO A 9 -15.09 3.38 -20.61
N ASN A 10 -14.40 4.18 -19.87
CA ASN A 10 -13.62 5.33 -20.34
C ASN A 10 -13.03 6.11 -19.16
N LYS A 11 -11.75 6.25 -19.15
CA LYS A 11 -11.09 7.25 -19.83
C LYS A 11 -9.98 7.98 -19.13
N MET A 12 -9.89 8.05 -17.85
CA MET A 12 -8.75 8.67 -17.19
C MET A 12 -8.47 7.94 -15.90
N SER A 13 -7.19 7.61 -15.67
CA SER A 13 -6.77 7.04 -14.42
C SER A 13 -7.11 8.00 -13.28
N LEU A 14 -7.28 7.46 -12.08
CA LEU A 14 -7.44 8.26 -10.88
C LEU A 14 -6.30 9.30 -10.75
N TYR A 15 -5.10 8.89 -11.11
CA TYR A 15 -3.90 9.73 -11.13
C TYR A 15 -4.04 10.89 -12.14
N ASP A 16 -4.51 10.63 -13.36
CA ASP A 16 -4.69 11.66 -14.38
C ASP A 16 -5.75 12.68 -13.99
N ARG A 17 -6.84 12.25 -13.36
CA ARG A 17 -7.89 13.17 -12.86
C ARG A 17 -7.40 14.02 -11.69
N LEU A 18 -6.59 13.48 -10.81
CA LEU A 18 -5.95 14.24 -9.72
C LEU A 18 -4.97 15.29 -10.24
N ASN A 19 -4.35 15.04 -11.41
CA ASN A 19 -3.40 15.96 -12.03
C ASN A 19 -4.05 16.99 -12.96
N LEU A 20 -5.22 16.72 -13.54
CA LEU A 20 -5.85 17.55 -14.58
C LEU A 20 -6.81 18.64 -14.08
N THR A 21 -7.25 18.57 -12.83
CA THR A 21 -8.10 19.64 -12.28
C THR A 21 -7.27 20.85 -11.89
N LYS A 22 -6.97 21.70 -12.85
CA LYS A 22 -6.25 22.98 -12.67
C LYS A 22 -6.92 23.97 -11.70
N THR A 23 -8.09 23.67 -11.17
CA THR A 23 -8.90 24.60 -10.37
C THR A 23 -8.77 24.46 -8.87
N SER A 24 -8.06 23.46 -8.37
CA SER A 24 -7.81 23.34 -6.94
C SER A 24 -6.36 22.93 -6.67
N ARG A 25 -5.55 23.85 -6.16
CA ARG A 25 -4.19 23.55 -5.65
C ARG A 25 -4.18 22.41 -4.61
N LYS A 26 -5.34 22.08 -4.01
CA LYS A 26 -5.50 20.96 -3.08
C LYS A 26 -5.51 19.60 -3.78
N LEU A 27 -5.85 19.52 -5.08
CA LEU A 27 -5.92 18.27 -5.84
C LEU A 27 -4.56 17.86 -6.46
N GLN A 28 -3.58 18.74 -6.45
CA GLN A 28 -2.21 18.45 -6.93
C GLN A 28 -1.33 17.77 -5.86
N VAL A 29 -1.85 17.64 -4.64
CA VAL A 29 -1.12 16.98 -3.56
C VAL A 29 -1.34 15.46 -3.68
N PRO A 30 -0.29 14.65 -3.77
CA PRO A 30 -0.38 13.19 -3.78
C PRO A 30 -1.27 12.67 -2.66
N ILE A 31 -2.00 11.56 -2.89
CA ILE A 31 -2.94 11.00 -1.91
C ILE A 31 -2.28 10.80 -0.55
N TRP A 32 -1.05 10.30 -0.52
CA TRP A 32 -0.29 10.09 0.71
C TRP A 32 0.08 11.41 1.43
N GLU A 33 0.25 12.53 0.71
CA GLU A 33 0.46 13.86 1.32
C GLU A 33 -0.84 14.43 1.93
N ARG A 34 -2.00 14.03 1.41
CA ARG A 34 -3.32 14.38 2.00
C ARG A 34 -3.56 13.65 3.32
N ILE A 35 -3.05 12.43 3.43
CA ILE A 35 -3.08 11.65 4.68
C ILE A 35 -2.16 12.30 5.72
N ASN A 36 -1.14 13.07 5.30
CA ASN A 36 -0.24 13.85 6.14
C ASN A 36 -0.62 15.34 6.17
N LEU A 37 -1.86 15.65 6.54
CA LEU A 37 -2.43 17.01 6.52
C LEU A 37 -1.70 18.06 7.36
N ASP A 38 -0.80 17.67 8.24
CA ASP A 38 0.04 18.57 9.00
C ASP A 38 1.50 18.45 8.51
N ARG A 39 1.95 19.35 7.63
CA ARG A 39 3.39 19.58 7.43
C ARG A 39 3.92 20.34 8.65
N PRO A 40 4.51 19.67 9.64
CA PRO A 40 5.04 20.38 10.79
C PRO A 40 6.33 21.09 10.38
N SER A 41 6.50 22.29 10.92
CA SER A 41 7.75 23.05 10.83
C SER A 41 8.96 22.34 11.49
N LYS A 42 8.72 21.20 12.14
CA LYS A 42 9.76 20.39 12.84
C LYS A 42 9.57 18.92 12.51
N PRO A 43 10.67 18.15 12.39
CA PRO A 43 10.60 16.73 12.03
C PRO A 43 9.75 15.97 13.05
N ARG A 44 8.84 15.15 12.51
CA ARG A 44 7.96 14.26 13.28
C ARG A 44 8.15 12.82 12.83
N CYS A 45 7.96 11.90 13.75
CA CYS A 45 7.95 10.48 13.46
C CYS A 45 6.82 10.14 12.48
N GLN A 46 7.14 9.43 11.41
CA GLN A 46 6.14 8.98 10.45
C GLN A 46 5.18 7.93 11.04
N GLY A 47 5.63 7.19 12.06
CA GLY A 47 4.80 6.18 12.72
C GLY A 47 3.79 6.75 13.70
N CYS A 48 4.23 7.54 14.69
CA CYS A 48 3.36 8.05 15.76
C CYS A 48 3.17 9.57 15.76
N ARG A 49 3.76 10.28 14.77
CA ARG A 49 3.72 11.76 14.64
C ARG A 49 4.31 12.56 15.80
N SER A 50 4.88 11.89 16.80
CA SER A 50 5.62 12.57 17.88
C SER A 50 6.80 13.34 17.31
N ARG A 51 7.17 14.46 17.95
CA ARG A 51 8.36 15.21 17.60
C ARG A 51 9.59 14.33 17.76
N ILE A 52 10.47 14.34 16.76
CA ILE A 52 11.72 13.57 16.76
C ILE A 52 12.90 14.53 16.61
N GLN A 53 14.07 14.08 17.08
CA GLN A 53 15.31 14.77 16.82
C GLN A 53 15.91 14.25 15.51
N THR A 54 16.60 15.10 14.78
CA THR A 54 17.19 14.78 13.47
C THR A 54 18.27 13.69 13.53
N ASN A 55 18.85 13.48 14.70
CA ASN A 55 19.88 12.46 14.95
C ASN A 55 19.33 11.13 15.49
N TRP A 56 18.01 11.02 15.72
CA TRP A 56 17.42 9.76 16.15
C TRP A 56 17.41 8.74 15.02
N ARG A 57 17.88 7.52 15.32
CA ARG A 57 17.76 6.39 14.40
C ARG A 57 16.45 5.62 14.59
N VAL A 58 15.89 5.70 15.78
CA VAL A 58 14.64 5.03 16.16
C VAL A 58 13.79 6.02 16.94
N CYS A 59 12.50 6.06 16.68
CA CYS A 59 11.58 6.85 17.48
C CYS A 59 11.45 6.25 18.89
N SER A 60 11.80 7.03 19.90
CA SER A 60 11.72 6.59 21.30
C SER A 60 10.27 6.35 21.78
N TYR A 61 9.27 6.82 21.05
CA TYR A 61 7.87 6.68 21.44
C TYR A 61 7.19 5.44 20.85
N CYS A 62 7.56 5.02 19.62
CA CYS A 62 6.86 3.94 18.94
C CYS A 62 7.79 2.92 18.25
N GLY A 63 9.10 3.05 18.43
CA GLY A 63 10.07 2.15 17.79
C GLY A 63 10.24 2.36 16.28
N TRP A 64 9.56 3.35 15.67
CA TRP A 64 9.72 3.66 14.25
C TRP A 64 11.17 3.96 13.90
N LEU A 65 11.68 3.29 12.88
CA LEU A 65 13.03 3.53 12.39
C LEU A 65 13.07 4.87 11.65
N ILE A 66 13.69 5.89 12.27
CA ILE A 66 13.93 7.20 11.66
C ILE A 66 15.18 7.07 10.79
N VAL A 67 15.05 6.37 9.68
CA VAL A 67 16.12 6.38 8.68
C VAL A 67 15.90 7.63 7.85
N GLY A 68 16.91 8.49 7.78
CA GLY A 68 16.93 9.55 6.77
C GLY A 68 16.65 8.95 5.38
N LYS A 69 16.45 9.75 4.35
CA LYS A 69 16.27 9.34 2.93
C LYS A 69 17.44 8.48 2.40
N ASN A 70 18.00 7.62 3.20
CA ASN A 70 19.15 6.81 2.85
C ASN A 70 18.64 5.56 2.15
N SER A 71 18.52 5.63 0.82
CA SER A 71 18.20 4.51 -0.06
C SER A 71 19.06 3.27 0.18
N GLU A 72 20.22 3.43 0.84
CA GLU A 72 21.13 2.33 1.14
C GLU A 72 20.58 1.28 2.10
N ILE A 73 19.63 1.66 2.98
CA ILE A 73 19.11 0.76 4.03
C ILE A 73 17.66 0.35 3.75
N ARG A 74 16.93 1.13 2.95
CA ARG A 74 15.52 0.87 2.64
C ARG A 74 15.35 0.25 1.28
N HIS A 75 14.33 -0.58 1.16
CA HIS A 75 13.81 -1.02 -0.13
C HIS A 75 12.60 -0.15 -0.50
N CYS A 76 12.56 0.32 -1.74
CA CYS A 76 11.41 1.08 -2.23
C CYS A 76 10.30 0.12 -2.69
N VAL A 77 9.07 0.41 -2.28
CA VAL A 77 7.87 -0.27 -2.77
C VAL A 77 6.94 0.79 -3.33
N TRP A 78 6.73 0.75 -4.62
CA TRP A 78 5.83 1.65 -5.33
C TRP A 78 4.45 1.02 -5.48
N VAL A 79 3.47 1.54 -4.75
CA VAL A 79 2.06 1.14 -4.89
C VAL A 79 1.43 2.01 -5.98
N ASN A 80 1.49 1.52 -7.20
CA ASN A 80 1.01 2.23 -8.38
C ASN A 80 -0.50 2.06 -8.53
N ILE A 81 -1.24 3.12 -8.26
CA ILE A 81 -2.70 3.19 -8.39
C ILE A 81 -3.17 3.79 -9.72
N SER A 82 -2.27 4.07 -10.66
CA SER A 82 -2.61 4.72 -11.93
C SER A 82 -3.50 3.86 -12.84
N GLY A 83 -3.48 2.53 -12.64
CA GLY A 83 -4.34 1.59 -13.36
C GLY A 83 -5.79 1.54 -12.85
N MET A 84 -6.11 2.28 -11.80
CA MET A 84 -7.46 2.41 -11.30
C MET A 84 -8.25 3.41 -12.16
N ILE A 85 -9.03 2.88 -13.08
CA ILE A 85 -10.03 3.67 -13.82
C ILE A 85 -11.31 3.66 -13.00
N ILE A 86 -11.62 4.76 -12.35
CA ILE A 86 -12.87 4.93 -11.61
C ILE A 86 -13.69 5.95 -12.40
N ASP A 87 -14.68 5.45 -13.14
CA ASP A 87 -15.60 6.27 -13.91
C ASP A 87 -16.90 6.48 -13.13
N THR A 88 -16.88 7.44 -12.25
CA THR A 88 -18.11 7.89 -11.59
C THR A 88 -18.10 9.41 -11.47
N GLU A 89 -19.25 10.03 -11.63
CA GLU A 89 -19.45 11.46 -11.39
C GLU A 89 -19.20 11.83 -9.92
N ASP A 90 -19.30 10.85 -9.01
CA ASP A 90 -19.02 11.00 -7.57
C ASP A 90 -17.85 10.10 -7.11
N ASN A 91 -16.64 10.46 -7.51
CA ASN A 91 -15.42 9.74 -7.14
C ASN A 91 -14.92 10.04 -5.73
N SER A 92 -15.52 11.00 -5.01
CA SER A 92 -15.00 11.48 -3.73
C SER A 92 -14.94 10.37 -2.69
N THR A 93 -16.02 9.61 -2.55
CA THR A 93 -16.14 8.51 -1.59
C THR A 93 -15.11 7.40 -1.85
N MET A 94 -14.92 6.99 -3.11
CA MET A 94 -13.94 5.95 -3.44
C MET A 94 -12.51 6.45 -3.23
N LEU A 95 -12.23 7.72 -3.52
CA LEU A 95 -10.96 8.35 -3.22
C LEU A 95 -10.63 8.34 -1.72
N GLU A 96 -11.62 8.64 -0.89
CA GLU A 96 -11.47 8.59 0.56
C GLU A 96 -11.21 7.16 1.07
N VAL A 97 -11.96 6.18 0.56
CA VAL A 97 -11.76 4.76 0.88
C VAL A 97 -10.35 4.29 0.49
N MET A 98 -9.89 4.66 -0.71
CA MET A 98 -8.53 4.34 -1.16
C MET A 98 -7.45 5.03 -0.33
N ALA A 99 -7.65 6.31 -0.02
CA ALA A 99 -6.72 7.06 0.81
C ALA A 99 -6.60 6.47 2.22
N ASP A 100 -7.72 6.09 2.82
CA ASP A 100 -7.76 5.41 4.12
C ASP A 100 -7.11 4.01 4.04
N GLY A 101 -7.39 3.25 2.97
CA GLY A 101 -6.75 1.97 2.71
C GLY A 101 -5.22 2.08 2.61
N LEU A 102 -4.72 3.01 1.79
CA LEU A 102 -3.28 3.25 1.67
C LEU A 102 -2.63 3.71 2.99
N ALA A 103 -3.33 4.52 3.79
CA ALA A 103 -2.84 4.92 5.10
C ALA A 103 -2.64 3.69 6.02
N LYS A 104 -3.55 2.72 5.97
CA LYS A 104 -3.46 1.47 6.73
C LYS A 104 -2.31 0.60 6.23
N VAL A 105 -2.13 0.48 4.88
CA VAL A 105 -0.95 -0.18 4.29
C VAL A 105 0.34 0.44 4.83
N PHE A 106 0.49 1.76 4.74
CA PHE A 106 1.69 2.45 5.21
C PHE A 106 1.91 2.26 6.72
N SER A 107 0.82 2.20 7.49
CA SER A 107 0.89 1.92 8.93
C SER A 107 1.38 0.50 9.23
N ALA A 108 0.97 -0.50 8.44
CA ALA A 108 1.38 -1.89 8.64
C ALA A 108 2.91 -2.06 8.49
N PHE A 109 3.52 -1.35 7.55
CA PHE A 109 4.96 -1.44 7.29
C PHE A 109 5.83 -0.48 8.13
N ARG A 110 5.27 0.21 9.11
CA ARG A 110 6.01 1.21 9.91
C ARG A 110 7.28 0.72 10.60
N SER A 111 7.37 -0.59 10.87
CA SER A 111 8.54 -1.22 11.51
C SER A 111 9.40 -2.04 10.54
N VAL A 112 9.11 -1.95 9.24
CA VAL A 112 9.86 -2.60 8.16
C VAL A 112 10.72 -1.57 7.43
N ASN A 113 11.91 -1.98 7.00
CA ASN A 113 12.87 -1.12 6.30
C ASN A 113 12.45 -0.87 4.84
N VAL A 114 11.24 -0.40 4.63
CA VAL A 114 10.72 -0.02 3.32
C VAL A 114 10.46 1.48 3.24
N PHE A 115 10.54 2.00 2.03
CA PHE A 115 9.99 3.29 1.64
C PHE A 115 8.78 3.03 0.74
N LEU A 116 7.58 3.22 1.29
CA LEU A 116 6.34 3.09 0.53
C LEU A 116 6.01 4.42 -0.14
N THR A 117 5.65 4.36 -1.42
CA THR A 117 5.21 5.52 -2.19
C THR A 117 4.07 5.16 -3.13
N SER A 118 3.15 6.08 -3.37
CA SER A 118 2.17 6.00 -4.46
C SER A 118 2.63 6.74 -5.72
N ASP A 119 3.68 7.55 -5.61
CA ASP A 119 4.29 8.23 -6.75
C ASP A 119 5.41 7.38 -7.35
N PRO A 120 5.69 7.51 -8.65
CA PRO A 120 6.82 6.85 -9.29
C PRO A 120 8.12 7.16 -8.54
N PRO A 121 8.93 6.12 -8.22
CA PRO A 121 10.20 6.32 -7.55
C PRO A 121 11.17 7.12 -8.44
N ASP A 122 11.97 7.98 -7.83
CA ASP A 122 13.05 8.68 -8.55
C ASP A 122 14.11 7.67 -9.00
N GLU A 123 14.30 7.54 -10.31
CA GLU A 123 15.26 6.62 -10.92
C GLU A 123 16.70 6.87 -10.47
N LYS A 124 17.06 8.13 -10.20
CA LYS A 124 18.40 8.49 -9.70
C LYS A 124 18.63 8.03 -8.27
N GLU A 125 17.58 8.04 -7.45
CA GLU A 125 17.64 7.60 -6.05
C GLU A 125 17.59 6.08 -5.94
N TRP A 126 16.76 5.41 -6.75
CA TRP A 126 16.45 3.99 -6.57
C TRP A 126 17.02 3.07 -7.64
N ASN A 127 17.54 3.64 -8.76
CA ASN A 127 18.20 2.92 -9.85
C ASN A 127 17.44 1.66 -10.30
N GLN A 128 16.13 1.78 -10.50
CA GLN A 128 15.20 0.69 -10.87
C GLN A 128 15.14 -0.48 -9.84
N ASN A 129 15.76 -0.32 -8.68
CA ASN A 129 15.78 -1.33 -7.63
C ASN A 129 14.64 -1.11 -6.62
N PHE A 130 13.42 -1.33 -7.08
CA PHE A 130 12.21 -1.21 -6.28
C PHE A 130 11.19 -2.30 -6.64
N THR A 131 10.29 -2.60 -5.71
CA THR A 131 9.13 -3.45 -5.98
C THR A 131 8.00 -2.60 -6.54
N HIS A 132 7.41 -3.04 -7.64
CA HIS A 132 6.24 -2.42 -8.24
C HIS A 132 4.98 -3.21 -7.89
N VAL A 133 4.08 -2.60 -7.14
CA VAL A 133 2.76 -3.16 -6.81
C VAL A 133 1.71 -2.43 -7.65
N TYR A 134 1.19 -3.10 -8.64
CA TYR A 134 0.26 -2.53 -9.59
C TYR A 134 -1.19 -2.76 -9.12
N VAL A 135 -1.91 -1.70 -8.81
CA VAL A 135 -3.33 -1.74 -8.43
C VAL A 135 -4.15 -1.29 -9.64
N PHE A 136 -5.00 -2.18 -10.15
CA PHE A 136 -5.66 -1.95 -11.44
C PHE A 136 -7.04 -2.60 -11.52
N VAL A 137 -7.77 -2.19 -12.55
CA VAL A 137 -9.04 -2.78 -12.97
C VAL A 137 -8.82 -3.56 -14.27
N ASP A 138 -9.36 -4.76 -14.38
CA ASP A 138 -9.38 -5.53 -15.61
C ASP A 138 -10.77 -6.18 -15.76
N GLN A 139 -11.18 -6.40 -17.01
CA GLN A 139 -12.48 -7.02 -17.30
C GLN A 139 -12.41 -8.55 -17.39
N GLN A 140 -11.20 -9.12 -17.42
CA GLN A 140 -11.04 -10.57 -17.47
C GLN A 140 -11.41 -11.20 -16.12
N PRO A 141 -12.30 -12.20 -16.11
CA PRO A 141 -12.66 -12.89 -14.88
C PRO A 141 -11.45 -13.66 -14.35
N VAL A 142 -11.20 -13.50 -13.05
CA VAL A 142 -10.18 -14.23 -12.28
C VAL A 142 -10.74 -14.57 -10.91
N ASP A 143 -10.15 -15.53 -10.23
CA ASP A 143 -10.56 -16.01 -8.92
C ASP A 143 -9.63 -15.53 -7.78
N TYR A 144 -8.70 -14.62 -8.07
CA TYR A 144 -7.79 -14.04 -7.08
C TYR A 144 -8.02 -12.53 -6.93
N LEU A 145 -7.72 -12.00 -5.75
CA LEU A 145 -7.74 -10.56 -5.45
C LEU A 145 -6.40 -9.90 -5.77
N GLY A 146 -5.31 -10.64 -5.63
CA GLY A 146 -3.97 -10.21 -5.93
C GLY A 146 -3.05 -11.37 -6.27
N ILE A 147 -1.88 -11.06 -6.78
CA ILE A 147 -0.82 -12.01 -7.11
C ILE A 147 0.53 -11.31 -6.96
N ALA A 148 1.51 -12.01 -6.43
CA ALA A 148 2.85 -11.49 -6.27
C ALA A 148 3.90 -12.45 -6.81
N SER A 149 5.00 -11.90 -7.33
CA SER A 149 6.23 -12.62 -7.50
C SER A 149 6.78 -12.97 -6.11
N PHE A 150 7.00 -14.24 -5.85
CA PHE A 150 7.36 -14.72 -4.52
C PHE A 150 8.61 -15.59 -4.51
N ARG A 151 9.48 -15.35 -3.53
CA ARG A 151 10.59 -16.23 -3.16
C ARG A 151 10.81 -16.15 -1.64
N HIS A 152 10.72 -17.27 -0.96
CA HIS A 152 10.90 -17.34 0.49
C HIS A 152 12.16 -16.58 0.97
N GLY A 153 12.00 -15.65 1.89
CA GLY A 153 13.07 -14.86 2.50
C GLY A 153 13.87 -13.97 1.54
N LYS A 154 13.35 -13.67 0.35
CA LYS A 154 13.98 -12.80 -0.66
C LYS A 154 13.03 -11.71 -1.12
N VAL A 155 13.58 -10.55 -1.43
CA VAL A 155 12.84 -9.47 -2.09
C VAL A 155 12.66 -9.83 -3.57
N THR A 156 11.46 -9.56 -4.10
CA THR A 156 11.08 -9.68 -5.50
C THR A 156 10.56 -8.34 -6.02
N ASP A 157 10.35 -8.24 -7.32
CA ASP A 157 10.20 -6.98 -8.03
C ASP A 157 8.76 -6.54 -8.31
N CYS A 158 7.78 -7.47 -8.27
CA CYS A 158 6.43 -7.10 -8.67
C CYS A 158 5.31 -7.85 -7.93
N ALA A 159 4.19 -7.15 -7.80
CA ALA A 159 2.89 -7.68 -7.43
C ALA A 159 1.78 -6.93 -8.17
N ALA A 160 0.61 -7.53 -8.20
CA ALA A 160 -0.59 -6.95 -8.80
C ALA A 160 -1.81 -7.18 -7.92
N VAL A 161 -2.67 -6.18 -7.81
CA VAL A 161 -3.93 -6.21 -7.05
C VAL A 161 -5.09 -5.84 -7.98
N ARG A 162 -6.08 -6.71 -8.06
CA ARG A 162 -7.30 -6.58 -8.83
C ARG A 162 -8.36 -5.87 -8.00
N ILE A 163 -8.40 -4.54 -8.11
CA ILE A 163 -9.34 -3.74 -7.31
C ILE A 163 -10.80 -4.04 -7.66
N ASP A 164 -11.09 -4.38 -8.91
CA ASP A 164 -12.41 -4.82 -9.36
C ASP A 164 -12.87 -6.09 -8.63
N GLN A 165 -11.96 -7.04 -8.39
CA GLN A 165 -12.26 -8.26 -7.65
C GLN A 165 -12.46 -7.97 -6.16
N VAL A 166 -11.67 -7.07 -5.57
CA VAL A 166 -11.85 -6.61 -4.19
C VAL A 166 -13.20 -5.93 -4.02
N LEU A 167 -13.60 -5.06 -4.95
CA LEU A 167 -14.92 -4.41 -4.95
C LEU A 167 -16.04 -5.45 -5.09
N SER A 168 -15.90 -6.41 -5.99
CA SER A 168 -16.87 -7.48 -6.18
C SER A 168 -17.03 -8.35 -4.92
N ALA A 169 -15.91 -8.70 -4.27
CA ALA A 169 -15.93 -9.44 -3.01
C ALA A 169 -16.60 -8.63 -1.90
N SER A 170 -16.29 -7.35 -1.79
CA SER A 170 -16.90 -6.42 -0.85
C SER A 170 -18.42 -6.33 -1.04
N TYR A 171 -18.88 -6.24 -2.28
CA TYR A 171 -20.30 -6.21 -2.60
C TYR A 171 -21.01 -7.50 -2.20
N ARG A 172 -20.44 -8.67 -2.55
CA ARG A 172 -21.00 -9.97 -2.17
C ARG A 172 -21.11 -10.15 -0.65
N ALA A 173 -20.13 -9.61 0.09
CA ALA A 173 -20.10 -9.64 1.55
C ALA A 173 -20.87 -8.50 2.22
N SER A 174 -21.50 -7.61 1.45
CA SER A 174 -22.24 -6.43 1.95
C SER A 174 -21.41 -5.55 2.89
N LEU A 175 -20.13 -5.32 2.58
CA LEU A 175 -19.23 -4.56 3.42
C LEU A 175 -19.56 -3.06 3.36
N ASN A 176 -19.42 -2.37 4.50
CA ASN A 176 -19.46 -0.90 4.52
C ASN A 176 -18.11 -0.31 4.07
N LEU A 177 -18.06 1.03 3.91
CA LEU A 177 -16.87 1.73 3.39
C LEU A 177 -15.61 1.52 4.23
N SER A 178 -15.73 1.47 5.55
CA SER A 178 -14.60 1.21 6.45
C SER A 178 -14.09 -0.22 6.32
N GLN A 179 -14.99 -1.18 6.16
CA GLN A 179 -14.66 -2.58 5.91
C GLN A 179 -14.04 -2.78 4.53
N LEU A 180 -14.55 -2.09 3.51
CA LEU A 180 -13.94 -2.09 2.17
C LEU A 180 -12.52 -1.53 2.21
N SER A 181 -12.30 -0.43 2.91
CA SER A 181 -10.97 0.15 3.10
C SER A 181 -10.01 -0.83 3.80
N ASN A 182 -10.47 -1.57 4.81
CA ASN A 182 -9.68 -2.62 5.45
C ASN A 182 -9.35 -3.76 4.48
N LEU A 183 -10.33 -4.23 3.70
CA LEU A 183 -10.11 -5.30 2.72
C LEU A 183 -9.10 -4.90 1.65
N ILE A 184 -9.21 -3.70 1.10
CA ILE A 184 -8.23 -3.13 0.16
C ILE A 184 -6.84 -3.11 0.80
N ALA A 185 -6.75 -2.59 2.03
CA ALA A 185 -5.47 -2.49 2.74
C ALA A 185 -4.86 -3.86 3.02
N ASN A 186 -5.66 -4.83 3.46
CA ASN A 186 -5.18 -6.20 3.70
C ASN A 186 -4.69 -6.85 2.40
N THR A 187 -5.44 -6.73 1.29
CA THR A 187 -5.03 -7.31 0.01
C THR A 187 -3.69 -6.71 -0.47
N ILE A 188 -3.56 -5.38 -0.48
CA ILE A 188 -2.30 -4.74 -0.90
C ILE A 188 -1.14 -5.13 0.04
N THR A 189 -1.38 -5.18 1.34
CA THR A 189 -0.37 -5.55 2.35
C THR A 189 0.08 -6.99 2.20
N HIS A 190 -0.85 -7.91 1.91
CA HIS A 190 -0.59 -9.32 1.65
C HIS A 190 0.39 -9.47 0.45
N GLU A 191 0.07 -8.86 -0.67
CA GLU A 191 0.91 -8.95 -1.87
C GLU A 191 2.30 -8.32 -1.67
N ILE A 192 2.37 -7.20 -0.95
CA ILE A 192 3.68 -6.63 -0.56
C ILE A 192 4.43 -7.59 0.36
N GLY A 193 3.75 -8.26 1.29
CA GLY A 193 4.35 -9.26 2.18
C GLY A 193 5.06 -10.36 1.39
N HIS A 194 4.42 -10.89 0.35
CA HIS A 194 5.02 -11.87 -0.55
C HIS A 194 6.24 -11.32 -1.28
N THR A 195 6.17 -10.10 -1.82
CA THR A 195 7.33 -9.49 -2.49
C THR A 195 8.51 -9.25 -1.54
N LEU A 196 8.27 -9.18 -0.25
CA LEU A 196 9.29 -9.05 0.79
C LEU A 196 9.68 -10.40 1.42
N GLY A 197 9.23 -11.51 0.83
CA GLY A 197 9.66 -12.87 1.14
C GLY A 197 8.87 -13.59 2.22
N LEU A 198 7.66 -13.15 2.55
CA LEU A 198 6.76 -13.85 3.48
C LEU A 198 5.97 -14.94 2.77
N ASP A 199 5.92 -16.12 3.38
CA ASP A 199 5.01 -17.20 3.01
C ASP A 199 3.59 -16.94 3.54
N HIS A 200 2.64 -17.74 3.07
CA HIS A 200 1.32 -17.80 3.67
C HIS A 200 1.36 -18.25 5.14
N SER A 201 0.42 -17.73 5.90
CA SER A 201 0.17 -18.10 7.30
C SER A 201 -1.07 -18.99 7.40
N GLN A 202 -1.05 -19.92 8.36
CA GLN A 202 -2.22 -20.75 8.66
C GLN A 202 -3.21 -20.07 9.64
N LEU A 203 -2.86 -18.88 10.16
CA LEU A 203 -3.69 -18.15 11.12
C LEU A 203 -4.72 -17.30 10.37
N PRO A 204 -6.04 -17.51 10.53
CA PRO A 204 -7.07 -16.79 9.78
C PRO A 204 -7.07 -15.27 9.96
N THR A 205 -6.55 -14.79 11.09
CA THR A 205 -6.47 -13.35 11.40
C THR A 205 -5.18 -12.68 10.89
N ASP A 206 -4.24 -13.47 10.37
CA ASP A 206 -2.97 -12.97 9.86
C ASP A 206 -3.18 -12.37 8.46
N VAL A 207 -2.57 -11.22 8.21
CA VAL A 207 -2.61 -10.59 6.88
C VAL A 207 -2.04 -11.49 5.79
N MET A 208 -1.14 -12.42 6.12
CA MET A 208 -0.57 -13.42 5.20
C MET A 208 -1.37 -14.73 5.12
N HIS A 209 -2.60 -14.78 5.65
CA HIS A 209 -3.43 -15.98 5.53
C HIS A 209 -3.70 -16.32 4.06
N ASP A 210 -3.56 -17.60 3.71
CA ASP A 210 -3.91 -18.12 2.39
C ASP A 210 -5.42 -18.01 2.14
N GLY A 211 -5.78 -17.37 1.01
CA GLY A 211 -7.17 -17.13 0.69
C GLY A 211 -7.83 -16.18 1.70
N LEU A 212 -7.54 -14.89 1.57
CA LEU A 212 -8.09 -13.83 2.42
C LEU A 212 -9.56 -14.09 2.79
N ASP A 213 -9.80 -14.35 4.07
CA ASP A 213 -11.17 -14.38 4.60
C ASP A 213 -11.71 -12.95 4.59
N HIS A 214 -12.56 -12.67 3.60
CA HIS A 214 -13.12 -11.33 3.41
C HIS A 214 -13.90 -10.86 4.64
N GLY A 215 -14.50 -11.79 5.40
CA GLY A 215 -15.20 -11.46 6.64
C GLY A 215 -14.22 -10.95 7.70
N ILE A 216 -13.15 -11.68 7.97
CA ILE A 216 -12.16 -11.33 9.00
C ILE A 216 -11.32 -10.12 8.57
N HIS A 217 -10.74 -10.14 7.37
CA HIS A 217 -9.83 -9.09 6.91
C HIS A 217 -10.53 -7.76 6.57
N SER A 218 -11.85 -7.74 6.47
CA SER A 218 -12.62 -6.50 6.39
C SER A 218 -12.81 -5.83 7.75
N LEU A 219 -12.76 -6.57 8.86
CA LEU A 219 -13.02 -6.03 10.20
C LEU A 219 -11.81 -5.35 10.82
N ILE A 220 -10.61 -5.76 10.47
CA ILE A 220 -9.37 -5.30 11.09
C ILE A 220 -8.39 -4.73 10.04
N PRO A 221 -7.67 -3.65 10.34
CA PRO A 221 -6.60 -3.18 9.48
C PRO A 221 -5.44 -4.18 9.44
N PRO A 222 -4.64 -4.22 8.35
CA PRO A 222 -3.50 -5.11 8.25
C PRO A 222 -2.45 -4.86 9.32
N SER A 223 -1.87 -5.94 9.82
CA SER A 223 -0.73 -5.89 10.74
C SER A 223 0.14 -7.13 10.58
N PHE A 224 1.43 -6.99 10.86
CA PHE A 224 2.39 -8.09 10.85
C PHE A 224 2.80 -8.46 12.27
N HIS A 225 3.05 -9.74 12.49
CA HIS A 225 3.69 -10.22 13.70
C HIS A 225 5.18 -9.84 13.72
N ALA A 226 5.77 -9.79 14.91
CA ALA A 226 7.18 -9.42 15.07
C ALA A 226 8.14 -10.28 14.24
N GLU A 227 7.88 -11.58 14.14
CA GLU A 227 8.67 -12.52 13.36
C GLU A 227 8.62 -12.21 11.85
N GLN A 228 7.45 -11.88 11.33
CA GLN A 228 7.28 -11.48 9.93
C GLN A 228 8.07 -10.21 9.62
N MET A 229 8.02 -9.21 10.51
CA MET A 229 8.80 -7.97 10.36
C MET A 229 10.30 -8.24 10.37
N ILE A 230 10.78 -9.17 11.21
CA ILE A 230 12.19 -9.60 11.24
C ILE A 230 12.58 -10.29 9.94
N LEU A 231 11.73 -11.17 9.40
CA LEU A 231 11.98 -11.87 8.13
C LEU A 231 12.08 -10.89 6.97
N MET A 232 11.12 -9.98 6.82
CA MET A 232 11.15 -8.94 5.78
C MET A 232 12.40 -8.05 5.88
N ASN A 233 12.75 -7.59 7.09
CA ASN A 233 13.95 -6.77 7.30
C ASN A 233 15.24 -7.52 6.96
N ASN A 234 15.30 -8.83 7.21
CA ASN A 234 16.43 -9.67 6.83
C ASN A 234 16.50 -9.88 5.32
N ALA A 235 15.35 -10.08 4.64
CA ALA A 235 15.27 -10.20 3.18
C ALA A 235 15.77 -8.91 2.51
N ILE A 236 15.30 -7.75 2.97
CA ILE A 236 15.72 -6.44 2.46
C ILE A 236 17.23 -6.23 2.64
N ARG A 237 17.79 -6.57 3.82
CA ARG A 237 19.21 -6.43 4.08
C ARG A 237 20.05 -7.29 3.14
N LYS A 238 19.66 -8.56 2.94
CA LYS A 238 20.34 -9.48 2.01
C LYS A 238 20.25 -8.97 0.56
N HIS A 239 19.09 -8.51 0.15
CA HIS A 239 18.88 -7.96 -1.19
C HIS A 239 19.82 -6.79 -1.48
N LYS A 240 19.94 -5.83 -0.56
CA LYS A 240 20.83 -4.67 -0.68
C LYS A 240 22.31 -5.04 -0.68
N SER A 241 22.72 -6.09 0.04
CA SER A 241 24.10 -6.55 0.03
C SER A 241 24.51 -7.26 -1.28
N SER A 242 23.54 -7.84 -1.97
CA SER A 242 23.75 -8.55 -3.26
C SER A 242 23.75 -7.62 -4.47
N SER A 243 23.26 -6.39 -4.31
CA SER A 243 23.14 -5.38 -5.38
C SER A 243 24.34 -4.41 -5.42
N ARG A 244 25.33 -4.60 -4.55
CA ARG A 244 26.63 -3.90 -4.51
C ARG A 244 27.71 -4.77 -5.14
#